data_3c93c547f565a4197c1bd86b028a7aae
#
_entry.id   3c93c547f565a4197c1bd86b028a7aae
#
_cell.length_a   1.000
_cell.length_b   1.000
_cell.length_c   1.000
_cell.angle_alpha   90.00
_cell.angle_beta   90.00
_cell.angle_gamma   90.00
#
_symmetry.space_group_name_H-M   'P 1'
#
loop_
_entity.id
_entity.type
_entity.pdbx_description
1 polymer ?
#
loop_
_entity_poly.entity_id
_entity_poly.type
_entity_poly.pdbx_seq_one_letter_code
_entity_poly.pdbx_strand_id
1 'polypeptide(L)'
;MKILFSIGYQKDLINKQYWLDNGIGGSEYAVIKLSEQFAKNGHSVVVSGMVETSTSDGVFYCNYNDLYPSQHFDIVIATNYIHYLRLLDDLNITFNKSYFWLHNFDFYPYYKGDSLPNNGMDYLKDNRITKFIAVSDYQKGKLEKLWPDMNGRIEVLSNAIDPSDWEGIDIPKYKNKFIYTSAADRGLENLLKLWPTILKEIPDASLWVATPPYALEWYQKYIVEYDSIHFIGNLPPNELYTQIKSSEYWIYPSQYDETYCITALEMMMGKVKIISTDTGNLVNLLMGKAGLISTPSDVNMLQDDIFNKFLEIYNDKSLANANLETAYNFARNENWDNRFNQWIDLIQDTNRLHPELYSYHDDKVEWVNRFITYSARTKEWDLIVDEPFINTFSFPLFTDEFCRMIREEAEHSNAWTVNRHENYPTTDMVLQTIGMHDIYMEVLKEFVMPLSIHMWSLEGKGWDSLSSENFLARYTPNTQGHLSIHHDMSDITCLVQLSDLNEYEGGGTWFRRQKKLVKNDIGYVTLHPGNITHKHGARSVTSGKRYIIVSFMSNTER
;
A
#
# COMPACT_ATOMS: atom_id res chain seq x y z
N MET A 1 1.65 5.96 9.45
CA MET A 1 0.59 5.03 9.92
C MET A 1 1.21 3.84 10.62
N LYS A 2 0.46 3.23 11.55
CA LYS A 2 0.80 1.94 12.16
C LYS A 2 -0.01 0.84 11.47
N ILE A 3 0.66 -0.11 10.85
CA ILE A 3 0.05 -1.08 9.94
C ILE A 3 0.30 -2.50 10.45
N LEU A 4 -0.74 -3.33 10.47
CA LEU A 4 -0.66 -4.74 10.77
C LEU A 4 -0.94 -5.57 9.51
N PHE A 5 0.02 -6.38 9.09
CA PHE A 5 -0.21 -7.48 8.17
C PHE A 5 -0.54 -8.74 8.97
N SER A 6 -1.69 -9.35 8.75
CA SER A 6 -2.16 -10.55 9.44
C SER A 6 -2.20 -11.73 8.47
N ILE A 7 -1.25 -12.67 8.63
CA ILE A 7 -1.02 -13.75 7.65
C ILE A 7 -1.43 -15.15 8.15
N GLY A 8 -1.98 -15.26 9.36
CA GLY A 8 -2.51 -16.51 9.90
C GLY A 8 -1.51 -17.64 10.05
N TYR A 9 -2.04 -18.89 10.01
CA TYR A 9 -1.24 -20.10 10.13
C TYR A 9 -0.44 -20.37 8.85
N GLN A 10 0.84 -20.68 9.02
CA GLN A 10 1.73 -21.18 7.98
C GLN A 10 2.36 -22.49 8.43
N LYS A 11 2.84 -23.31 7.47
CA LYS A 11 3.52 -24.57 7.79
C LYS A 11 4.86 -24.31 8.51
N ASP A 12 5.57 -23.31 8.04
CA ASP A 12 6.90 -22.93 8.51
C ASP A 12 6.84 -21.54 9.16
N LEU A 13 7.81 -21.20 9.99
CA LEU A 13 7.93 -19.88 10.63
C LEU A 13 8.52 -18.87 9.63
N ILE A 14 7.67 -18.16 8.92
CA ILE A 14 8.03 -17.30 7.81
C ILE A 14 8.45 -15.91 8.28
N ASN A 15 9.60 -15.44 7.81
CA ASN A 15 10.05 -14.07 7.87
C ASN A 15 10.96 -13.78 6.66
N LYS A 16 11.54 -12.60 6.58
CA LYS A 16 12.46 -12.27 5.46
C LYS A 16 13.66 -13.21 5.39
N GLN A 17 14.29 -13.54 6.54
CA GLN A 17 15.46 -14.43 6.54
C GLN A 17 15.09 -15.83 6.05
N TYR A 18 13.96 -16.37 6.51
CA TYR A 18 13.47 -17.65 6.02
C TYR A 18 13.28 -17.65 4.49
N TRP A 19 12.69 -16.58 3.92
CA TRP A 19 12.57 -16.43 2.47
C TRP A 19 13.93 -16.44 1.77
N LEU A 20 14.90 -15.68 2.28
CA LEU A 20 16.24 -15.61 1.69
C LEU A 20 16.99 -16.95 1.70
N ASP A 21 16.71 -17.80 2.68
CA ASP A 21 17.39 -19.08 2.88
C ASP A 21 16.69 -20.25 2.17
N ASN A 22 15.35 -20.19 2.00
CA ASN A 22 14.56 -21.36 1.61
C ASN A 22 13.62 -21.13 0.40
N GLY A 23 13.37 -19.87 0.03
CA GLY A 23 12.23 -19.53 -0.84
C GLY A 23 10.89 -19.72 -0.12
N ILE A 24 9.84 -19.13 -0.66
CA ILE A 24 8.47 -19.17 -0.10
C ILE A 24 7.42 -19.12 -1.21
N GLY A 25 6.12 -19.25 -0.84
CA GLY A 25 5.01 -19.07 -1.75
C GLY A 25 4.80 -17.61 -2.17
N GLY A 26 4.05 -17.41 -3.26
CA GLY A 26 3.82 -16.08 -3.83
C GLY A 26 3.04 -15.13 -2.92
N SER A 27 2.09 -15.63 -2.12
CA SER A 27 1.33 -14.82 -1.16
C SER A 27 2.20 -14.28 -0.02
N GLU A 28 3.09 -15.13 0.50
CA GLU A 28 4.02 -14.76 1.57
C GLU A 28 5.08 -13.79 1.05
N TYR A 29 5.62 -14.03 -0.15
CA TYR A 29 6.52 -13.10 -0.83
C TYR A 29 5.89 -11.71 -1.00
N ALA A 30 4.63 -11.67 -1.44
CA ALA A 30 3.91 -10.42 -1.62
C ALA A 30 3.77 -9.63 -0.30
N VAL A 31 3.49 -10.32 0.82
CA VAL A 31 3.44 -9.68 2.15
C VAL A 31 4.79 -9.13 2.55
N ILE A 32 5.87 -9.91 2.41
CA ILE A 32 7.23 -9.45 2.78
C ILE A 32 7.56 -8.17 2.00
N LYS A 33 7.43 -8.20 0.68
CA LYS A 33 7.80 -7.07 -0.18
C LYS A 33 6.93 -5.84 0.04
N LEU A 34 5.62 -6.01 0.16
CA LEU A 34 4.74 -4.88 0.42
C LEU A 34 4.96 -4.27 1.81
N SER A 35 5.18 -5.11 2.84
CA SER A 35 5.48 -4.63 4.19
C SER A 35 6.79 -3.84 4.25
N GLU A 36 7.83 -4.27 3.52
CA GLU A 36 9.09 -3.54 3.35
C GLU A 36 8.87 -2.17 2.68
N GLN A 37 8.02 -2.09 1.66
CA GLN A 37 7.70 -0.81 1.01
C GLN A 37 7.01 0.16 1.97
N PHE A 38 6.06 -0.30 2.78
CA PHE A 38 5.46 0.54 3.80
C PHE A 38 6.50 1.02 4.83
N ALA A 39 7.38 0.14 5.32
CA ALA A 39 8.41 0.50 6.28
C ALA A 39 9.43 1.50 5.69
N LYS A 40 9.88 1.28 4.46
CA LYS A 40 10.79 2.18 3.71
C LYS A 40 10.20 3.59 3.56
N ASN A 41 8.87 3.71 3.45
CA ASN A 41 8.16 4.98 3.34
C ASN A 41 7.70 5.55 4.71
N GLY A 42 8.34 5.15 5.81
CA GLY A 42 8.19 5.76 7.13
C GLY A 42 6.98 5.30 7.92
N HIS A 43 6.34 4.18 7.55
CA HIS A 43 5.24 3.60 8.32
C HIS A 43 5.77 2.61 9.37
N SER A 44 5.11 2.50 10.52
CA SER A 44 5.37 1.47 11.53
C SER A 44 4.66 0.18 11.13
N VAL A 45 5.40 -0.86 10.79
CA VAL A 45 4.85 -2.09 10.20
C VAL A 45 5.08 -3.30 11.09
N VAL A 46 4.02 -4.04 11.35
CA VAL A 46 4.03 -5.33 12.03
C VAL A 46 3.49 -6.39 11.07
N VAL A 47 4.20 -7.49 10.90
CA VAL A 47 3.70 -8.71 10.22
C VAL A 47 3.44 -9.75 11.30
N SER A 48 2.20 -10.17 11.47
CA SER A 48 1.82 -11.15 12.49
C SER A 48 1.13 -12.38 11.88
N GLY A 49 1.53 -13.53 12.38
CA GLY A 49 1.05 -14.84 11.93
C GLY A 49 1.92 -15.95 12.50
N MET A 50 2.03 -17.05 11.78
CA MET A 50 3.01 -18.10 12.07
C MET A 50 4.38 -17.66 11.55
N VAL A 51 5.04 -16.75 12.27
CA VAL A 51 6.32 -16.14 11.91
C VAL A 51 7.34 -16.32 13.03
N GLU A 52 8.62 -16.29 12.68
CA GLU A 52 9.67 -16.15 13.66
C GLU A 52 9.82 -14.68 14.07
N THR A 53 9.74 -14.41 15.37
CA THR A 53 9.83 -13.04 15.90
C THR A 53 11.20 -12.44 15.62
N SER A 54 11.22 -11.37 14.83
CA SER A 54 12.44 -10.72 14.36
C SER A 54 12.15 -9.30 13.84
N THR A 55 13.19 -8.53 13.54
CA THR A 55 13.06 -7.25 12.82
C THR A 55 14.00 -7.23 11.63
N SER A 56 13.50 -6.91 10.46
CA SER A 56 14.28 -6.76 9.24
C SER A 56 13.70 -5.66 8.37
N ASP A 57 14.55 -4.79 7.79
CA ASP A 57 14.19 -3.68 6.89
C ASP A 57 13.05 -2.79 7.41
N GLY A 58 13.06 -2.52 8.72
CA GLY A 58 12.04 -1.69 9.37
C GLY A 58 10.70 -2.40 9.63
N VAL A 59 10.57 -3.68 9.26
CA VAL A 59 9.40 -4.51 9.53
C VAL A 59 9.61 -5.34 10.79
N PHE A 60 8.67 -5.28 11.73
CA PHE A 60 8.65 -6.14 12.91
C PHE A 60 7.78 -7.38 12.65
N TYR A 61 8.40 -8.54 12.58
CA TYR A 61 7.74 -9.84 12.51
C TYR A 61 7.42 -10.31 13.92
N CYS A 62 6.16 -10.66 14.20
CA CYS A 62 5.70 -11.04 15.52
C CYS A 62 4.80 -12.28 15.43
N ASN A 63 5.18 -13.37 16.12
CA ASN A 63 4.30 -14.54 16.18
C ASN A 63 2.92 -14.11 16.74
N TYR A 64 1.82 -14.63 16.19
CA TYR A 64 0.48 -14.23 16.61
C TYR A 64 0.21 -14.52 18.11
N ASN A 65 0.91 -15.49 18.71
CA ASN A 65 0.83 -15.76 20.14
C ASN A 65 1.50 -14.68 21.00
N ASP A 66 2.42 -13.92 20.43
CA ASP A 66 3.19 -12.87 21.09
C ASP A 66 2.68 -11.47 20.73
N LEU A 67 1.63 -11.38 19.90
CA LEU A 67 1.05 -10.09 19.51
C LEU A 67 0.43 -9.40 20.72
N TYR A 68 0.91 -8.20 21.04
CA TYR A 68 0.54 -7.50 22.25
C TYR A 68 -0.94 -7.10 22.24
N PRO A 69 -1.72 -7.38 23.28
CA PRO A 69 -3.13 -7.01 23.34
C PRO A 69 -3.36 -5.50 23.50
N SER A 70 -4.58 -5.06 23.25
CA SER A 70 -5.06 -3.68 23.45
C SER A 70 -4.25 -2.63 22.69
N GLN A 71 -3.75 -2.98 21.49
CA GLN A 71 -3.11 -2.05 20.59
C GLN A 71 -4.13 -1.43 19.62
N HIS A 72 -3.75 -0.28 19.05
CA HIS A 72 -4.46 0.32 17.93
C HIS A 72 -3.57 0.31 16.69
N PHE A 73 -4.17 -0.04 15.53
CA PHE A 73 -3.54 0.08 14.22
C PHE A 73 -4.38 1.00 13.33
N ASP A 74 -3.72 1.84 12.54
CA ASP A 74 -4.44 2.63 11.54
C ASP A 74 -5.03 1.71 10.47
N ILE A 75 -4.25 0.71 10.05
CA ILE A 75 -4.58 -0.19 8.95
C ILE A 75 -4.29 -1.64 9.36
N VAL A 76 -5.21 -2.53 9.00
CA VAL A 76 -4.99 -3.99 9.02
C VAL A 76 -5.10 -4.53 7.60
N ILE A 77 -4.11 -5.28 7.13
CA ILE A 77 -4.13 -6.02 5.87
C ILE A 77 -4.02 -7.51 6.20
N ALA A 78 -5.11 -8.25 6.02
CA ALA A 78 -5.12 -9.68 6.26
C ALA A 78 -5.09 -10.45 4.94
N THR A 79 -4.38 -11.60 4.91
CA THR A 79 -4.28 -12.42 3.71
C THR A 79 -4.95 -13.76 3.91
N ASN A 80 -5.80 -14.18 2.98
CA ASN A 80 -6.41 -15.52 2.87
C ASN A 80 -7.12 -16.09 4.12
N TYR A 81 -6.81 -15.60 5.33
CA TYR A 81 -7.28 -16.13 6.62
C TYR A 81 -8.37 -15.22 7.18
N ILE A 82 -9.62 -15.54 6.87
CA ILE A 82 -10.79 -14.70 7.19
C ILE A 82 -11.04 -14.53 8.70
N HIS A 83 -10.56 -15.45 9.55
CA HIS A 83 -10.70 -15.38 11.00
C HIS A 83 -9.80 -14.35 11.69
N TYR A 84 -9.05 -13.55 10.97
CA TYR A 84 -8.19 -12.50 11.58
C TYR A 84 -8.97 -11.56 12.49
N LEU A 85 -10.22 -11.24 12.15
CA LEU A 85 -11.09 -10.38 12.99
C LEU A 85 -11.32 -10.98 14.38
N ARG A 86 -11.47 -12.31 14.48
CA ARG A 86 -11.60 -13.00 15.77
C ARG A 86 -10.32 -12.85 16.60
N LEU A 87 -9.13 -13.01 15.99
CA LEU A 87 -7.88 -12.78 16.70
C LEU A 87 -7.80 -11.35 17.25
N LEU A 88 -8.19 -10.35 16.45
CA LEU A 88 -8.16 -8.96 16.87
C LEU A 88 -9.15 -8.69 18.01
N ASP A 89 -10.35 -9.31 17.98
CA ASP A 89 -11.34 -9.23 19.04
C ASP A 89 -10.82 -9.89 20.33
N ASP A 90 -10.27 -11.11 20.25
CA ASP A 90 -9.72 -11.86 21.40
C ASP A 90 -8.56 -11.10 22.07
N LEU A 91 -7.78 -10.33 21.31
CA LEU A 91 -6.69 -9.51 21.82
C LEU A 91 -7.11 -8.06 22.13
N ASN A 92 -8.37 -7.70 21.96
CA ASN A 92 -8.87 -6.32 22.12
C ASN A 92 -8.05 -5.31 21.28
N ILE A 93 -7.70 -5.69 20.04
CA ILE A 93 -7.00 -4.83 19.09
C ILE A 93 -8.02 -4.04 18.27
N THR A 94 -7.83 -2.72 18.21
CA THR A 94 -8.68 -1.82 17.42
C THR A 94 -7.97 -1.34 16.16
N PHE A 95 -8.75 -0.92 15.15
CA PHE A 95 -8.19 -0.39 13.90
C PHE A 95 -9.17 0.58 13.22
N ASN A 96 -8.65 1.42 12.31
CA ASN A 96 -9.49 2.36 11.56
C ASN A 96 -10.04 1.72 10.29
N LYS A 97 -9.19 1.04 9.49
CA LYS A 97 -9.59 0.37 8.24
C LYS A 97 -8.97 -1.03 8.16
N SER A 98 -9.69 -1.97 7.57
CA SER A 98 -9.10 -3.27 7.25
C SER A 98 -9.36 -3.69 5.81
N TYR A 99 -8.36 -4.37 5.24
CA TYR A 99 -8.37 -4.89 3.90
C TYR A 99 -8.12 -6.38 3.94
N PHE A 100 -8.93 -7.14 3.19
CA PHE A 100 -8.74 -8.58 3.09
C PHE A 100 -8.18 -8.94 1.71
N TRP A 101 -6.88 -9.25 1.67
CA TRP A 101 -6.10 -9.49 0.46
C TRP A 101 -6.13 -10.96 0.07
N LEU A 102 -6.75 -11.25 -1.06
CA LEU A 102 -7.06 -12.58 -1.54
C LEU A 102 -6.07 -13.02 -2.61
N HIS A 103 -5.33 -14.09 -2.35
CA HIS A 103 -4.45 -14.73 -3.32
C HIS A 103 -5.06 -16.01 -3.92
N ASN A 104 -6.15 -16.50 -3.35
CA ASN A 104 -6.88 -17.71 -3.77
C ASN A 104 -8.38 -17.43 -3.90
N PHE A 105 -9.16 -18.43 -4.31
CA PHE A 105 -10.63 -18.36 -4.32
C PHE A 105 -11.27 -18.87 -3.03
N ASP A 106 -10.50 -19.60 -2.23
CA ASP A 106 -10.94 -20.18 -0.96
C ASP A 106 -10.42 -19.36 0.24
N PHE A 107 -11.14 -19.47 1.36
CA PHE A 107 -10.75 -18.90 2.64
C PHE A 107 -10.16 -19.97 3.53
N TYR A 108 -9.19 -19.60 4.35
CA TYR A 108 -8.52 -20.51 5.28
C TYR A 108 -8.80 -20.13 6.74
N PRO A 109 -8.90 -21.13 7.65
CA PRO A 109 -8.96 -20.86 9.08
C PRO A 109 -7.62 -20.27 9.58
N TYR A 110 -7.70 -19.33 10.52
CA TYR A 110 -6.52 -18.61 11.02
C TYR A 110 -5.59 -19.51 11.83
N TYR A 111 -6.14 -20.42 12.63
CA TYR A 111 -5.37 -21.35 13.46
C TYR A 111 -5.38 -22.75 12.87
N LYS A 112 -4.27 -23.49 13.12
CA LYS A 112 -4.16 -24.90 12.72
C LYS A 112 -5.26 -25.73 13.43
N GLY A 113 -6.03 -26.46 12.65
CA GLY A 113 -7.09 -27.32 13.16
C GLY A 113 -8.44 -26.64 13.43
N ASP A 114 -8.53 -25.33 13.21
CA ASP A 114 -9.80 -24.63 13.21
C ASP A 114 -10.69 -25.07 12.04
N SER A 115 -11.99 -24.97 12.22
CA SER A 115 -12.98 -25.10 11.16
C SER A 115 -13.52 -23.72 10.77
N LEU A 116 -13.89 -23.55 9.51
CA LEU A 116 -14.62 -22.38 9.04
C LEU A 116 -16.12 -22.70 9.02
N PRO A 117 -16.92 -22.29 10.03
CA PRO A 117 -18.38 -22.40 9.94
C PRO A 117 -18.86 -21.70 8.66
N ASN A 118 -19.76 -22.34 7.92
CA ASN A 118 -20.28 -21.81 6.66
C ASN A 118 -19.19 -21.35 5.65
N ASN A 119 -18.03 -22.01 5.63
CA ASN A 119 -16.89 -21.64 4.78
C ASN A 119 -16.46 -20.15 4.92
N GLY A 120 -16.64 -19.57 6.09
CA GLY A 120 -16.28 -18.17 6.36
C GLY A 120 -17.26 -17.13 5.82
N MET A 121 -18.41 -17.53 5.27
CA MET A 121 -19.37 -16.62 4.64
C MET A 121 -19.89 -15.52 5.56
N ASP A 122 -20.02 -15.80 6.86
CA ASP A 122 -20.51 -14.82 7.83
C ASP A 122 -19.55 -13.62 7.96
N TYR A 123 -18.24 -13.83 7.78
CA TYR A 123 -17.24 -12.76 7.80
C TYR A 123 -17.27 -11.87 6.56
N LEU A 124 -17.77 -12.36 5.41
CA LEU A 124 -17.87 -11.55 4.19
C LEU A 124 -18.81 -10.35 4.35
N LYS A 125 -19.77 -10.46 5.28
CA LYS A 125 -20.73 -9.40 5.60
C LYS A 125 -20.24 -8.44 6.68
N ASP A 126 -19.09 -8.72 7.32
CA ASP A 126 -18.59 -7.88 8.39
C ASP A 126 -18.18 -6.50 7.82
N ASN A 127 -18.83 -5.46 8.32
CA ASN A 127 -18.61 -4.08 7.88
C ASN A 127 -17.23 -3.52 8.29
N ARG A 128 -16.53 -4.19 9.19
CA ARG A 128 -15.16 -3.83 9.56
C ARG A 128 -14.16 -4.13 8.43
N ILE A 129 -14.49 -5.04 7.52
CA ILE A 129 -13.70 -5.22 6.29
C ILE A 129 -14.05 -4.09 5.33
N THR A 130 -13.15 -3.13 5.18
CA THR A 130 -13.34 -1.94 4.34
C THR A 130 -13.45 -2.34 2.86
N LYS A 131 -12.49 -3.14 2.37
CA LYS A 131 -12.48 -3.68 1.00
C LYS A 131 -11.83 -5.06 0.98
N PHE A 132 -12.25 -5.85 0.00
CA PHE A 132 -11.56 -7.07 -0.44
C PHE A 132 -10.62 -6.73 -1.57
N ILE A 133 -9.42 -7.29 -1.57
CA ILE A 133 -8.41 -7.01 -2.58
C ILE A 133 -8.15 -8.27 -3.39
N ALA A 134 -8.49 -8.24 -4.66
CA ALA A 134 -8.16 -9.27 -5.63
C ALA A 134 -6.83 -8.94 -6.31
N VAL A 135 -6.08 -9.97 -6.72
CA VAL A 135 -4.79 -9.79 -7.40
C VAL A 135 -4.91 -9.67 -8.93
N SER A 136 -6.12 -9.79 -9.47
CA SER A 136 -6.41 -9.57 -10.90
C SER A 136 -7.90 -9.32 -11.15
N ASP A 137 -8.23 -8.72 -12.31
CA ASP A 137 -9.63 -8.56 -12.76
C ASP A 137 -10.30 -9.91 -13.00
N TYR A 138 -9.55 -10.92 -13.45
CA TYR A 138 -10.04 -12.28 -13.57
C TYR A 138 -10.50 -12.83 -12.22
N GLN A 139 -9.66 -12.71 -11.20
CA GLN A 139 -10.00 -13.16 -9.85
C GLN A 139 -11.20 -12.39 -9.30
N LYS A 140 -11.24 -11.05 -9.45
CA LYS A 140 -12.37 -10.22 -9.05
C LYS A 140 -13.68 -10.72 -9.65
N GLY A 141 -13.73 -10.86 -10.99
CA GLY A 141 -14.95 -11.29 -11.68
C GLY A 141 -15.40 -12.71 -11.30
N LYS A 142 -14.50 -13.58 -10.87
CA LYS A 142 -14.82 -14.92 -10.37
C LYS A 142 -15.28 -14.89 -8.91
N LEU A 143 -14.63 -14.10 -8.04
CA LEU A 143 -15.03 -13.91 -6.64
C LEU A 143 -16.43 -13.31 -6.54
N GLU A 144 -16.76 -12.31 -7.37
CA GLU A 144 -18.10 -11.71 -7.42
C GLU A 144 -19.21 -12.71 -7.78
N LYS A 145 -18.89 -13.72 -8.59
CA LYS A 145 -19.81 -14.81 -8.93
C LYS A 145 -19.92 -15.86 -7.83
N LEU A 146 -18.80 -16.22 -7.21
CA LEU A 146 -18.75 -17.23 -6.14
C LEU A 146 -19.33 -16.69 -4.82
N TRP A 147 -19.09 -15.41 -4.54
CA TRP A 147 -19.40 -14.75 -3.27
C TRP A 147 -20.12 -13.41 -3.51
N PRO A 148 -21.42 -13.42 -3.84
CA PRO A 148 -22.18 -12.19 -4.15
C PRO A 148 -22.18 -11.12 -3.05
N ASP A 149 -21.96 -11.51 -1.79
CA ASP A 149 -21.83 -10.58 -0.64
C ASP A 149 -20.58 -9.67 -0.73
N MET A 150 -19.65 -9.98 -1.64
CA MET A 150 -18.46 -9.16 -1.91
C MET A 150 -18.68 -8.12 -3.03
N ASN A 151 -19.79 -8.18 -3.76
CA ASN A 151 -20.04 -7.31 -4.89
C ASN A 151 -19.97 -5.81 -4.51
N GLY A 152 -19.26 -5.02 -5.31
CA GLY A 152 -19.03 -3.60 -5.05
C GLY A 152 -18.00 -3.29 -3.95
N ARG A 153 -17.44 -4.33 -3.31
CA ARG A 153 -16.43 -4.19 -2.25
C ARG A 153 -15.06 -4.73 -2.66
N ILE A 154 -14.89 -5.22 -3.90
CA ILE A 154 -13.62 -5.77 -4.39
C ILE A 154 -12.89 -4.73 -5.21
N GLU A 155 -11.65 -4.42 -4.81
CA GLU A 155 -10.68 -3.66 -5.59
C GLU A 155 -9.58 -4.59 -6.14
N VAL A 156 -8.91 -4.19 -7.21
CA VAL A 156 -7.85 -4.99 -7.82
C VAL A 156 -6.50 -4.32 -7.58
N LEU A 157 -5.64 -5.01 -6.83
CA LEU A 157 -4.23 -4.64 -6.66
C LEU A 157 -3.37 -5.86 -6.94
N SER A 158 -2.75 -5.87 -8.10
CA SER A 158 -1.97 -7.00 -8.59
C SER A 158 -0.72 -7.26 -7.75
N ASN A 159 -0.24 -8.50 -7.75
CA ASN A 159 1.09 -8.83 -7.24
C ASN A 159 2.17 -8.18 -8.13
N ALA A 160 3.41 -8.19 -7.63
CA ALA A 160 4.55 -7.60 -8.30
C ALA A 160 5.81 -8.42 -8.08
N ILE A 161 6.90 -7.98 -8.66
CA ILE A 161 8.26 -8.45 -8.38
C ILE A 161 9.13 -7.27 -7.94
N ASP A 162 10.33 -7.55 -7.47
CA ASP A 162 11.33 -6.53 -7.19
C ASP A 162 12.44 -6.64 -8.24
N PRO A 163 12.55 -5.69 -9.19
CA PRO A 163 13.62 -5.72 -10.19
C PRO A 163 15.03 -5.69 -9.57
N SER A 164 15.20 -5.12 -8.36
CA SER A 164 16.48 -5.06 -7.69
C SER A 164 16.99 -6.44 -7.22
N ASP A 165 16.10 -7.38 -6.96
CA ASP A 165 16.47 -8.76 -6.61
C ASP A 165 17.20 -9.48 -7.77
N TRP A 166 17.15 -8.94 -8.98
CA TRP A 166 17.75 -9.50 -10.21
C TRP A 166 19.06 -8.84 -10.59
N GLU A 167 19.48 -7.80 -9.87
CA GLU A 167 20.71 -7.07 -10.13
C GLU A 167 21.94 -7.92 -9.77
N GLY A 168 23.02 -7.74 -10.50
CA GLY A 168 24.28 -8.46 -10.29
C GLY A 168 24.30 -9.93 -10.71
N ILE A 169 23.16 -10.50 -11.16
CA ILE A 169 23.12 -11.85 -11.73
C ILE A 169 23.44 -11.76 -13.22
N ASP A 170 24.70 -12.00 -13.59
CA ASP A 170 25.16 -12.04 -14.98
C ASP A 170 25.54 -13.48 -15.34
N ILE A 171 24.65 -14.20 -16.00
CA ILE A 171 24.85 -15.59 -16.39
C ILE A 171 24.32 -15.79 -17.82
N PRO A 172 25.06 -16.50 -18.70
CA PRO A 172 24.59 -16.79 -20.05
C PRO A 172 23.44 -17.81 -20.05
N LYS A 173 22.60 -17.73 -21.08
CA LYS A 173 21.61 -18.77 -21.37
C LYS A 173 22.31 -20.08 -21.73
N TYR A 174 21.88 -21.17 -21.09
CA TYR A 174 22.31 -22.53 -21.51
C TYR A 174 21.34 -23.01 -22.57
N LYS A 175 21.91 -23.41 -23.70
CA LYS A 175 21.16 -23.89 -24.83
C LYS A 175 20.27 -25.09 -24.46
N ASN A 176 19.02 -25.05 -24.88
CA ASN A 176 18.02 -26.10 -24.66
C ASN A 176 17.78 -26.44 -23.18
N LYS A 177 18.05 -25.45 -22.28
CA LYS A 177 17.70 -25.58 -20.88
C LYS A 177 16.26 -25.11 -20.65
N PHE A 178 15.46 -26.01 -20.09
CA PHE A 178 14.09 -25.74 -19.64
C PHE A 178 14.06 -25.61 -18.12
N ILE A 179 13.14 -24.80 -17.62
CA ILE A 179 12.93 -24.63 -16.19
C ILE A 179 11.45 -24.76 -15.81
N TYR A 180 11.20 -25.29 -14.63
CA TYR A 180 9.89 -25.32 -13.99
C TYR A 180 10.04 -24.88 -12.51
N THR A 181 9.29 -23.87 -12.04
CA THR A 181 9.47 -23.25 -10.70
C THR A 181 8.18 -23.07 -9.91
N SER A 182 7.11 -23.74 -10.29
CA SER A 182 5.81 -23.67 -9.61
C SER A 182 5.55 -24.89 -8.74
N ALA A 183 4.49 -24.83 -7.92
CA ALA A 183 4.00 -26.01 -7.22
C ALA A 183 3.66 -27.14 -8.21
N ALA A 184 3.86 -28.39 -7.79
CA ALA A 184 3.79 -29.54 -8.70
C ALA A 184 2.41 -29.77 -9.32
N ASP A 185 1.35 -29.36 -8.64
CA ASP A 185 -0.03 -29.42 -9.11
C ASP A 185 -0.39 -28.36 -10.17
N ARG A 186 0.56 -27.51 -10.55
CA ARG A 186 0.42 -26.49 -11.57
C ARG A 186 0.82 -26.97 -12.98
N GLY A 187 0.62 -28.25 -13.30
CA GLY A 187 0.86 -28.82 -14.61
C GLY A 187 2.21 -29.49 -14.79
N LEU A 188 3.00 -29.72 -13.73
CA LEU A 188 4.27 -30.43 -13.84
C LEU A 188 4.12 -31.81 -14.46
N GLU A 189 3.08 -32.57 -14.09
CA GLU A 189 2.83 -33.89 -14.66
C GLU A 189 2.62 -33.84 -16.18
N ASN A 190 1.91 -32.83 -16.69
CA ASN A 190 1.70 -32.64 -18.12
C ASN A 190 3.02 -32.34 -18.84
N LEU A 191 3.90 -31.55 -18.26
CA LEU A 191 5.24 -31.30 -18.80
C LEU A 191 6.09 -32.56 -18.80
N LEU A 192 6.08 -33.34 -17.72
CA LEU A 192 6.85 -34.58 -17.62
C LEU A 192 6.37 -35.62 -18.61
N LYS A 193 5.07 -35.73 -18.89
CA LYS A 193 4.51 -36.59 -19.94
C LYS A 193 4.89 -36.14 -21.35
N LEU A 194 5.08 -34.83 -21.54
CA LEU A 194 5.51 -34.27 -22.84
C LEU A 194 7.02 -34.42 -23.06
N TRP A 195 7.82 -34.58 -22.00
CA TRP A 195 9.27 -34.56 -22.06
C TRP A 195 9.91 -35.55 -23.04
N PRO A 196 9.46 -36.80 -23.15
CA PRO A 196 9.96 -37.73 -24.15
C PRO A 196 9.79 -37.24 -25.60
N THR A 197 8.72 -36.51 -25.87
CA THR A 197 8.46 -35.94 -27.20
C THR A 197 9.42 -34.80 -27.51
N ILE A 198 9.70 -33.96 -26.51
CA ILE A 198 10.70 -32.89 -26.60
C ILE A 198 12.09 -33.48 -26.87
N LEU A 199 12.48 -34.55 -26.15
CA LEU A 199 13.78 -35.19 -26.32
C LEU A 199 13.99 -35.84 -27.71
N LYS A 200 12.92 -36.28 -28.40
CA LYS A 200 13.01 -36.78 -29.78
C LYS A 200 13.44 -35.69 -30.75
N GLU A 201 12.97 -34.47 -30.57
CA GLU A 201 13.30 -33.32 -31.42
C GLU A 201 14.58 -32.60 -30.95
N ILE A 202 14.84 -32.57 -29.65
CA ILE A 202 15.98 -31.89 -29.02
C ILE A 202 16.68 -32.86 -28.07
N PRO A 203 17.55 -33.73 -28.53
CA PRO A 203 18.19 -34.77 -27.69
C PRO A 203 19.10 -34.23 -26.59
N ASP A 204 19.57 -32.98 -26.71
CA ASP A 204 20.40 -32.27 -25.72
C ASP A 204 19.58 -31.36 -24.79
N ALA A 205 18.25 -31.49 -24.75
CA ALA A 205 17.39 -30.75 -23.85
C ALA A 205 17.58 -31.22 -22.38
N SER A 206 17.56 -30.29 -21.45
CA SER A 206 17.55 -30.56 -20.02
C SER A 206 16.44 -29.80 -19.29
N LEU A 207 15.74 -30.45 -18.35
CA LEU A 207 14.66 -29.89 -17.56
C LEU A 207 15.08 -29.74 -16.09
N TRP A 208 15.07 -28.53 -15.61
CA TRP A 208 15.40 -28.20 -14.22
C TRP A 208 14.13 -27.85 -13.46
N VAL A 209 13.81 -28.62 -12.41
CA VAL A 209 12.55 -28.54 -11.68
C VAL A 209 12.82 -28.06 -10.26
N ALA A 210 12.54 -26.78 -10.01
CA ALA A 210 12.56 -26.17 -8.69
C ALA A 210 11.13 -26.18 -8.12
N THR A 211 10.82 -27.17 -7.28
CA THR A 211 9.50 -27.38 -6.67
C THR A 211 9.67 -27.99 -5.27
N PRO A 212 8.67 -27.87 -4.38
CA PRO A 212 8.79 -28.44 -3.03
C PRO A 212 9.15 -29.94 -3.04
N PRO A 213 9.93 -30.43 -2.07
CA PRO A 213 10.46 -31.79 -2.04
C PRO A 213 9.42 -32.91 -2.10
N TYR A 214 8.20 -32.69 -1.66
CA TYR A 214 7.12 -33.68 -1.76
C TYR A 214 6.82 -34.10 -3.22
N ALA A 215 7.07 -33.23 -4.18
CA ALA A 215 6.89 -33.53 -5.58
C ALA A 215 7.87 -34.60 -6.09
N LEU A 216 9.03 -34.72 -5.46
CA LEU A 216 10.01 -35.74 -5.81
C LEU A 216 9.45 -37.16 -5.65
N GLU A 217 8.73 -37.40 -4.56
CA GLU A 217 8.08 -38.72 -4.30
C GLU A 217 7.03 -39.03 -5.36
N TRP A 218 6.25 -38.02 -5.78
CA TRP A 218 5.16 -38.21 -6.75
C TRP A 218 5.67 -38.51 -8.17
N TYR A 219 6.83 -37.93 -8.53
CA TYR A 219 7.35 -37.96 -9.89
C TYR A 219 8.69 -38.71 -10.04
N GLN A 220 9.10 -39.46 -9.01
CA GLN A 220 10.37 -40.21 -9.00
C GLN A 220 10.58 -41.10 -10.25
N LYS A 221 9.52 -41.69 -10.79
CA LYS A 221 9.58 -42.51 -11.98
C LYS A 221 10.17 -41.78 -13.20
N TYR A 222 9.90 -40.50 -13.37
CA TYR A 222 10.41 -39.69 -14.49
C TYR A 222 11.89 -39.36 -14.31
N ILE A 223 12.36 -39.19 -13.08
CA ILE A 223 13.77 -38.93 -12.81
C ILE A 223 14.64 -40.16 -13.11
N VAL A 224 14.15 -41.34 -12.76
CA VAL A 224 14.84 -42.60 -13.04
C VAL A 224 14.86 -42.91 -14.52
N GLU A 225 13.84 -42.52 -15.26
CA GLU A 225 13.69 -42.78 -16.68
C GLU A 225 14.52 -41.85 -17.57
N TYR A 226 14.70 -40.57 -17.14
CA TYR A 226 15.36 -39.54 -17.94
C TYR A 226 16.44 -38.79 -17.17
N ASP A 227 17.71 -39.06 -17.43
CA ASP A 227 18.88 -38.37 -16.80
C ASP A 227 18.89 -36.85 -17.06
N SER A 228 18.13 -36.38 -18.06
CA SER A 228 18.00 -34.97 -18.42
C SER A 228 17.01 -34.19 -17.53
N ILE A 229 16.31 -34.84 -16.58
CA ILE A 229 15.41 -34.20 -15.63
C ILE A 229 16.11 -34.05 -14.28
N HIS A 230 16.28 -32.81 -13.85
CA HIS A 230 16.98 -32.45 -12.60
C HIS A 230 16.01 -31.81 -11.61
N PHE A 231 15.63 -32.55 -10.55
CA PHE A 231 14.88 -31.96 -9.43
C PHE A 231 15.85 -31.29 -8.48
N ILE A 232 15.72 -29.98 -8.32
CA ILE A 232 16.63 -29.15 -7.52
C ILE A 232 15.99 -28.61 -6.22
N GLY A 233 14.73 -28.98 -5.94
CA GLY A 233 14.03 -28.61 -4.71
C GLY A 233 13.64 -27.13 -4.66
N ASN A 234 13.26 -26.66 -3.47
CA ASN A 234 13.12 -25.23 -3.22
C ASN A 234 14.50 -24.59 -3.21
N LEU A 235 14.61 -23.43 -3.81
CA LEU A 235 15.86 -22.67 -3.88
C LEU A 235 15.72 -21.33 -3.17
N PRO A 236 16.80 -20.85 -2.55
CA PRO A 236 16.92 -19.44 -2.19
C PRO A 236 16.71 -18.52 -3.39
N PRO A 237 16.18 -17.30 -3.22
CA PRO A 237 15.86 -16.40 -4.33
C PRO A 237 16.99 -16.19 -5.33
N ASN A 238 18.20 -15.91 -4.86
CA ASN A 238 19.38 -15.69 -5.72
C ASN A 238 19.72 -16.92 -6.60
N GLU A 239 19.59 -18.11 -6.04
CA GLU A 239 19.82 -19.36 -6.78
C GLU A 239 18.69 -19.59 -7.77
N LEU A 240 17.42 -19.36 -7.37
CA LEU A 240 16.26 -19.47 -8.23
C LEU A 240 16.38 -18.54 -9.45
N TYR A 241 16.67 -17.25 -9.20
CA TYR A 241 16.82 -16.26 -10.29
C TYR A 241 18.01 -16.57 -11.20
N THR A 242 19.09 -17.14 -10.66
CA THR A 242 20.21 -17.66 -11.46
C THR A 242 19.77 -18.81 -12.35
N GLN A 243 18.97 -19.75 -11.83
CA GLN A 243 18.42 -20.84 -12.64
C GLN A 243 17.49 -20.33 -13.74
N ILE A 244 16.62 -19.38 -13.42
CA ILE A 244 15.71 -18.75 -14.38
C ILE A 244 16.50 -18.01 -15.47
N LYS A 245 17.42 -17.12 -15.09
CA LYS A 245 18.25 -16.36 -16.05
C LYS A 245 19.06 -17.27 -16.99
N SER A 246 19.53 -18.40 -16.52
CA SER A 246 20.28 -19.35 -17.33
C SER A 246 19.42 -20.23 -18.24
N SER A 247 18.10 -20.24 -18.10
CA SER A 247 17.18 -21.08 -18.85
C SER A 247 16.65 -20.40 -20.11
N GLU A 248 16.44 -21.16 -21.18
CA GLU A 248 15.87 -20.65 -22.43
C GLU A 248 14.35 -20.74 -22.50
N TYR A 249 13.75 -21.79 -21.91
CA TYR A 249 12.34 -22.11 -22.07
C TYR A 249 11.65 -22.37 -20.73
N TRP A 250 10.41 -21.90 -20.63
CA TRP A 250 9.44 -22.27 -19.60
C TRP A 250 8.16 -22.74 -20.30
N ILE A 251 7.86 -24.03 -20.15
CA ILE A 251 6.60 -24.62 -20.59
C ILE A 251 5.72 -24.83 -19.38
N TYR A 252 4.55 -24.16 -19.38
CA TYR A 252 3.61 -24.15 -18.27
C TYR A 252 2.24 -24.68 -18.67
N PRO A 253 2.07 -26.02 -18.75
CA PRO A 253 0.84 -26.68 -19.20
C PRO A 253 -0.16 -26.78 -18.04
N SER A 254 -0.41 -25.66 -17.35
CA SER A 254 -1.27 -25.60 -16.18
C SER A 254 -2.74 -25.68 -16.59
N GLN A 255 -3.51 -26.50 -15.88
CA GLN A 255 -4.97 -26.47 -15.90
C GLN A 255 -5.53 -25.86 -14.60
N TYR A 256 -4.64 -25.39 -13.73
CA TYR A 256 -5.01 -24.70 -12.51
C TYR A 256 -5.53 -23.29 -12.83
N ASP A 257 -6.54 -22.89 -12.11
CA ASP A 257 -7.21 -21.60 -12.27
C ASP A 257 -6.39 -20.47 -11.62
N GLU A 258 -5.38 -20.02 -12.36
CA GLU A 258 -4.41 -19.04 -11.86
C GLU A 258 -5.09 -17.71 -11.51
N THR A 259 -4.86 -17.24 -10.28
CA THR A 259 -5.35 -15.94 -9.83
C THR A 259 -4.48 -14.80 -10.34
N TYR A 260 -3.13 -14.97 -10.39
CA TYR A 260 -2.19 -13.99 -10.95
C TYR A 260 -1.01 -14.62 -11.67
N CYS A 261 -0.20 -15.44 -10.99
CA CYS A 261 1.05 -16.07 -11.45
C CYS A 261 2.30 -15.16 -11.40
N ILE A 262 2.88 -14.97 -10.20
CA ILE A 262 4.15 -14.24 -10.02
C ILE A 262 5.28 -14.90 -10.81
N THR A 263 5.32 -16.23 -10.88
CA THR A 263 6.30 -16.99 -11.66
C THR A 263 6.39 -16.53 -13.13
N ALA A 264 5.27 -16.14 -13.73
CA ALA A 264 5.29 -15.60 -15.09
C ALA A 264 6.08 -14.29 -15.20
N LEU A 265 5.96 -13.39 -14.21
CA LEU A 265 6.78 -12.17 -14.15
C LEU A 265 8.27 -12.51 -13.96
N GLU A 266 8.58 -13.50 -13.13
CA GLU A 266 9.95 -13.98 -12.93
C GLU A 266 10.56 -14.51 -14.23
N MET A 267 9.79 -15.29 -15.00
CA MET A 267 10.24 -15.78 -16.32
C MET A 267 10.49 -14.63 -17.31
N MET A 268 9.61 -13.62 -17.31
CA MET A 268 9.80 -12.41 -18.12
C MET A 268 11.06 -11.64 -17.73
N MET A 269 11.32 -11.47 -16.40
CA MET A 269 12.56 -10.86 -15.90
C MET A 269 13.81 -11.63 -16.30
N GLY A 270 13.72 -12.94 -16.30
CA GLY A 270 14.79 -13.82 -16.77
C GLY A 270 14.95 -13.85 -18.28
N LYS A 271 14.10 -13.18 -19.08
CA LYS A 271 14.04 -13.28 -20.53
C LYS A 271 13.96 -14.74 -21.00
N VAL A 272 13.08 -15.51 -20.37
CA VAL A 272 12.78 -16.90 -20.70
C VAL A 272 11.65 -16.94 -21.73
N LYS A 273 11.76 -17.78 -22.74
CA LYS A 273 10.69 -18.01 -23.72
C LYS A 273 9.56 -18.80 -23.07
N ILE A 274 8.38 -18.21 -23.05
CA ILE A 274 7.23 -18.73 -22.32
C ILE A 274 6.25 -19.40 -23.28
N ILE A 275 5.89 -20.64 -23.00
CA ILE A 275 4.80 -21.39 -23.64
C ILE A 275 3.83 -21.80 -22.53
N SER A 276 2.58 -21.34 -22.59
CA SER A 276 1.62 -21.54 -21.52
C SER A 276 0.20 -21.77 -22.02
N THR A 277 -0.62 -22.40 -21.19
CA THR A 277 -2.07 -22.36 -21.35
C THR A 277 -2.63 -20.98 -21.04
N ASP A 278 -3.85 -20.72 -21.47
CA ASP A 278 -4.61 -19.48 -21.21
C ASP A 278 -5.49 -19.58 -19.95
N THR A 279 -5.21 -20.52 -19.06
CA THR A 279 -6.04 -20.79 -17.87
C THR A 279 -6.00 -19.66 -16.84
N GLY A 280 -7.17 -19.27 -16.39
CA GLY A 280 -7.27 -18.23 -15.35
C GLY A 280 -6.77 -16.86 -15.83
N ASN A 281 -6.01 -16.17 -15.01
CA ASN A 281 -5.43 -14.87 -15.36
C ASN A 281 -4.26 -14.96 -16.36
N LEU A 282 -3.77 -16.15 -16.68
CA LEU A 282 -2.63 -16.30 -17.61
C LEU A 282 -2.91 -15.65 -18.97
N VAL A 283 -4.14 -15.72 -19.48
CA VAL A 283 -4.51 -15.06 -20.73
C VAL A 283 -4.24 -13.55 -20.68
N ASN A 284 -4.64 -12.87 -19.61
CA ASN A 284 -4.46 -11.43 -19.47
C ASN A 284 -2.98 -11.05 -19.23
N LEU A 285 -2.30 -11.83 -18.41
CA LEU A 285 -0.91 -11.57 -18.05
C LEU A 285 0.05 -11.79 -19.22
N LEU A 286 -0.17 -12.85 -20.04
CA LEU A 286 0.76 -13.32 -21.05
C LEU A 286 0.43 -12.90 -22.48
N MET A 287 -0.75 -12.32 -22.74
CA MET A 287 -1.15 -11.89 -24.09
C MET A 287 -0.11 -10.97 -24.74
N GLY A 288 0.36 -11.34 -25.93
CA GLY A 288 1.40 -10.62 -26.67
C GLY A 288 2.82 -10.74 -26.11
N LYS A 289 3.02 -11.52 -25.03
CA LYS A 289 4.32 -11.70 -24.34
C LYS A 289 4.80 -13.16 -24.32
N ALA A 290 3.94 -14.09 -24.72
CA ALA A 290 4.20 -15.54 -24.68
C ALA A 290 3.51 -16.28 -25.81
N GLY A 291 3.91 -17.54 -26.04
CA GLY A 291 3.15 -18.50 -26.81
C GLY A 291 2.00 -19.04 -25.98
N LEU A 292 0.80 -18.50 -26.19
CA LEU A 292 -0.41 -18.97 -25.53
C LEU A 292 -1.14 -20.02 -26.37
N ILE A 293 -1.69 -20.99 -25.69
CA ILE A 293 -2.63 -21.95 -26.25
C ILE A 293 -3.93 -21.96 -25.46
N SER A 294 -5.05 -22.18 -26.14
CA SER A 294 -6.32 -22.42 -25.46
C SER A 294 -6.31 -23.79 -24.79
N THR A 295 -6.75 -23.83 -23.53
CA THR A 295 -6.75 -25.07 -22.74
C THR A 295 -7.88 -25.98 -23.22
N PRO A 296 -7.55 -27.10 -23.90
CA PRO A 296 -8.57 -28.04 -24.35
C PRO A 296 -9.09 -28.90 -23.19
N SER A 297 -10.28 -29.43 -23.35
CA SER A 297 -10.88 -30.36 -22.39
C SER A 297 -10.20 -31.75 -22.37
N ASP A 298 -9.56 -32.14 -23.46
CA ASP A 298 -8.79 -33.39 -23.57
C ASP A 298 -7.30 -33.12 -23.30
N VAL A 299 -6.74 -33.82 -22.31
CA VAL A 299 -5.32 -33.72 -21.93
C VAL A 299 -4.36 -34.13 -23.04
N ASN A 300 -4.73 -35.09 -23.89
CA ASN A 300 -3.87 -35.49 -25.00
C ASN A 300 -3.76 -34.38 -26.05
N MET A 301 -4.87 -33.71 -26.36
CA MET A 301 -4.86 -32.51 -27.22
C MET A 301 -4.00 -31.40 -26.63
N LEU A 302 -4.06 -31.22 -25.30
CA LEU A 302 -3.23 -30.22 -24.61
C LEU A 302 -1.72 -30.45 -24.86
N GLN A 303 -1.27 -31.68 -24.80
CA GLN A 303 0.15 -32.00 -25.04
C GLN A 303 0.56 -31.73 -26.49
N ASP A 304 -0.27 -32.08 -27.44
CA ASP A 304 -0.02 -31.83 -28.88
C ASP A 304 -0.01 -30.31 -29.17
N ASP A 305 -0.96 -29.55 -28.63
CA ASP A 305 -1.07 -28.12 -28.86
C ASP A 305 0.12 -27.36 -28.26
N ILE A 306 0.53 -27.73 -27.03
CA ILE A 306 1.72 -27.15 -26.39
C ILE A 306 2.99 -27.48 -27.17
N PHE A 307 3.12 -28.72 -27.61
CA PHE A 307 4.30 -29.15 -28.39
C PHE A 307 4.39 -28.40 -29.72
N ASN A 308 3.29 -28.28 -30.45
CA ASN A 308 3.24 -27.54 -31.70
C ASN A 308 3.58 -26.06 -31.48
N LYS A 309 3.04 -25.40 -30.42
CA LYS A 309 3.38 -24.02 -30.07
C LYS A 309 4.85 -23.89 -29.66
N PHE A 310 5.39 -24.84 -28.95
CA PHE A 310 6.81 -24.87 -28.62
C PHE A 310 7.67 -24.96 -29.89
N LEU A 311 7.37 -25.85 -30.84
CA LEU A 311 8.12 -25.97 -32.09
C LEU A 311 8.04 -24.69 -32.93
N GLU A 312 6.89 -24.01 -32.96
CA GLU A 312 6.74 -22.71 -33.62
C GLU A 312 7.76 -21.69 -33.06
N ILE A 313 7.81 -21.55 -31.72
CA ILE A 313 8.72 -20.62 -31.03
C ILE A 313 10.19 -21.09 -31.15
N TYR A 314 10.45 -22.37 -31.11
CA TYR A 314 11.79 -22.93 -31.22
C TYR A 314 12.41 -22.66 -32.59
N ASN A 315 11.61 -22.77 -33.66
CA ASN A 315 12.05 -22.62 -35.05
C ASN A 315 12.08 -21.15 -35.52
N ASP A 316 11.21 -20.27 -34.96
CA ASP A 316 11.16 -18.85 -35.29
C ASP A 316 11.84 -17.98 -34.24
N LYS A 317 13.15 -17.77 -34.40
CA LYS A 317 13.96 -16.93 -33.52
C LYS A 317 13.54 -15.45 -33.56
N SER A 318 12.93 -14.98 -34.63
CA SER A 318 12.50 -13.58 -34.77
C SER A 318 11.30 -13.30 -33.88
N LEU A 319 10.30 -14.13 -33.96
CA LEU A 319 9.09 -14.05 -33.11
C LEU A 319 9.43 -14.17 -31.61
N ALA A 320 10.28 -15.15 -31.29
CA ALA A 320 10.72 -15.39 -29.93
C ALA A 320 11.41 -14.17 -29.29
N ASN A 321 12.31 -13.51 -30.03
CA ASN A 321 13.07 -12.37 -29.50
C ASN A 321 12.22 -11.10 -29.35
N ALA A 322 11.29 -10.84 -30.26
CA ALA A 322 10.40 -9.68 -30.18
C ALA A 322 9.53 -9.71 -28.89
N ASN A 323 9.04 -10.89 -28.55
CA ASN A 323 8.22 -11.08 -27.34
C ASN A 323 9.04 -10.96 -26.05
N LEU A 324 10.32 -11.36 -26.04
CA LEU A 324 11.17 -11.30 -24.84
C LEU A 324 11.39 -9.89 -24.32
N GLU A 325 11.68 -8.90 -25.18
CA GLU A 325 11.87 -7.52 -24.74
C GLU A 325 10.56 -6.88 -24.28
N THR A 326 9.46 -7.16 -24.94
CA THR A 326 8.12 -6.69 -24.52
C THR A 326 7.76 -7.28 -23.16
N ALA A 327 7.98 -8.57 -22.96
CA ALA A 327 7.72 -9.26 -21.69
C ALA A 327 8.62 -8.71 -20.56
N TYR A 328 9.92 -8.55 -20.81
CA TYR A 328 10.87 -8.01 -19.86
C TYR A 328 10.52 -6.58 -19.41
N ASN A 329 10.21 -5.69 -20.36
CA ASN A 329 9.83 -4.31 -20.04
C ASN A 329 8.51 -4.24 -19.26
N PHE A 330 7.55 -5.10 -19.60
CA PHE A 330 6.32 -5.24 -18.82
C PHE A 330 6.62 -5.65 -17.38
N ALA A 331 7.38 -6.74 -17.16
CA ALA A 331 7.68 -7.24 -15.83
C ALA A 331 8.44 -6.22 -14.96
N ARG A 332 9.36 -5.44 -15.52
CA ARG A 332 10.06 -4.38 -14.79
C ARG A 332 9.13 -3.30 -14.25
N ASN A 333 8.03 -3.02 -14.95
CA ASN A 333 7.05 -2.04 -14.53
C ASN A 333 6.06 -2.60 -13.49
N GLU A 334 5.90 -3.94 -13.44
CA GLU A 334 5.12 -4.64 -12.42
C GLU A 334 5.93 -4.79 -11.12
N ASN A 335 6.24 -3.68 -10.45
CA ASN A 335 7.13 -3.62 -9.30
C ASN A 335 6.41 -3.17 -8.01
N TRP A 336 7.04 -3.45 -6.86
CA TRP A 336 6.45 -3.17 -5.55
C TRP A 336 6.38 -1.67 -5.22
N ASP A 337 7.23 -0.81 -5.79
CA ASP A 337 7.12 0.65 -5.61
C ASP A 337 5.80 1.14 -6.23
N ASN A 338 5.46 0.68 -7.44
CA ASN A 338 4.19 1.01 -8.09
C ASN A 338 2.98 0.43 -7.32
N ARG A 339 3.09 -0.79 -6.78
CA ARG A 339 2.01 -1.39 -5.97
C ARG A 339 1.83 -0.67 -4.65
N PHE A 340 2.92 -0.24 -4.01
CA PHE A 340 2.84 0.58 -2.80
C PHE A 340 2.03 1.87 -3.06
N ASN A 341 2.30 2.58 -4.15
CA ASN A 341 1.55 3.78 -4.49
C ASN A 341 0.05 3.49 -4.68
N GLN A 342 -0.31 2.40 -5.37
CA GLN A 342 -1.70 1.98 -5.54
C GLN A 342 -2.37 1.61 -4.19
N TRP A 343 -1.62 0.94 -3.29
CA TRP A 343 -2.11 0.65 -1.94
C TRP A 343 -2.30 1.91 -1.12
N ILE A 344 -1.39 2.88 -1.20
CA ILE A 344 -1.52 4.18 -0.52
C ILE A 344 -2.74 4.92 -1.05
N ASP A 345 -2.95 4.97 -2.35
CA ASP A 345 -4.12 5.60 -2.97
C ASP A 345 -5.44 4.97 -2.47
N LEU A 346 -5.49 3.64 -2.38
CA LEU A 346 -6.65 2.93 -1.84
C LEU A 346 -6.85 3.18 -0.34
N ILE A 347 -5.77 3.14 0.46
CA ILE A 347 -5.81 3.34 1.92
C ILE A 347 -6.25 4.76 2.26
N GLN A 348 -5.74 5.74 1.53
CA GLN A 348 -6.07 7.15 1.72
C GLN A 348 -7.48 7.49 1.23
N ASP A 349 -8.14 6.52 0.61
CA ASP A 349 -9.50 6.64 0.06
C ASP A 349 -9.62 7.85 -0.87
N THR A 350 -8.97 7.75 -2.03
CA THR A 350 -8.89 8.81 -3.03
C THR A 350 -10.20 9.05 -3.80
N ASN A 351 -11.34 8.78 -3.17
CA ASN A 351 -12.62 9.36 -3.62
C ASN A 351 -12.62 10.85 -3.28
N ARG A 352 -11.65 11.56 -3.89
CA ARG A 352 -11.41 12.99 -3.68
C ARG A 352 -12.51 13.77 -4.37
N LEU A 353 -13.21 14.59 -3.59
CA LEU A 353 -14.19 15.51 -4.14
C LEU A 353 -13.51 16.60 -4.98
N HIS A 354 -12.30 17.00 -4.58
CA HIS A 354 -11.50 18.06 -5.20
C HIS A 354 -10.07 17.58 -5.52
N PRO A 355 -9.87 16.84 -6.64
CA PRO A 355 -8.53 16.35 -7.04
C PRO A 355 -7.48 17.46 -7.16
N GLU A 356 -7.89 18.69 -7.46
CA GLU A 356 -7.00 19.85 -7.63
C GLU A 356 -6.24 20.22 -6.34
N LEU A 357 -6.79 19.93 -5.17
CA LEU A 357 -6.07 20.13 -3.90
C LEU A 357 -4.78 19.31 -3.82
N TYR A 358 -4.71 18.21 -4.55
CA TYR A 358 -3.64 17.22 -4.49
C TYR A 358 -2.62 17.34 -5.61
N SER A 359 -2.82 18.27 -6.55
CA SER A 359 -1.93 18.46 -7.71
C SER A 359 -0.64 19.24 -7.39
N TYR A 360 -0.33 19.52 -6.14
CA TYR A 360 0.85 20.32 -5.74
C TYR A 360 2.17 19.78 -6.30
N HIS A 361 2.36 18.46 -6.29
CA HIS A 361 3.58 17.83 -6.81
C HIS A 361 3.59 17.69 -8.33
N ASP A 362 2.42 17.76 -8.97
CA ASP A 362 2.28 17.71 -10.44
C ASP A 362 2.61 19.08 -11.07
N ASP A 363 2.05 20.16 -10.51
CA ASP A 363 2.34 21.55 -10.90
C ASP A 363 2.27 22.48 -9.69
N LYS A 364 3.40 22.60 -8.99
CA LYS A 364 3.55 23.45 -7.81
C LYS A 364 3.23 24.92 -8.11
N VAL A 365 3.62 25.41 -9.28
CA VAL A 365 3.47 26.83 -9.63
C VAL A 365 2.00 27.17 -9.83
N GLU A 366 1.26 26.34 -10.56
CA GLU A 366 -0.17 26.50 -10.75
C GLU A 366 -0.91 26.37 -9.41
N TRP A 367 -0.59 25.35 -8.60
CA TRP A 367 -1.20 25.12 -7.30
C TRP A 367 -1.02 26.33 -6.36
N VAL A 368 0.21 26.84 -6.25
CA VAL A 368 0.53 28.00 -5.41
C VAL A 368 -0.19 29.24 -5.94
N ASN A 369 -0.26 29.44 -7.25
CA ASN A 369 -0.98 30.56 -7.84
C ASN A 369 -2.49 30.51 -7.57
N ARG A 370 -3.07 29.33 -7.51
CA ARG A 370 -4.50 29.13 -7.30
C ARG A 370 -4.89 29.22 -5.83
N PHE A 371 -4.10 28.63 -4.93
CA PHE A 371 -4.50 28.38 -3.55
C PHE A 371 -3.82 29.27 -2.51
N ILE A 372 -2.69 29.90 -2.84
CA ILE A 372 -1.99 30.86 -1.97
C ILE A 372 -2.31 32.28 -2.43
N THR A 373 -2.66 33.16 -1.49
CA THR A 373 -2.98 34.57 -1.81
C THR A 373 -1.81 35.27 -2.47
N TYR A 374 -2.09 36.23 -3.34
CA TYR A 374 -1.04 37.01 -4.02
C TYR A 374 -0.12 37.69 -2.99
N SER A 375 -0.67 38.27 -1.93
CA SER A 375 0.10 38.93 -0.89
C SER A 375 1.06 37.99 -0.15
N ALA A 376 0.64 36.76 0.19
CA ALA A 376 1.55 35.78 0.79
C ALA A 376 2.67 35.35 -0.15
N ARG A 377 2.40 35.27 -1.46
CA ARG A 377 3.40 34.89 -2.48
C ARG A 377 4.50 35.92 -2.68
N THR A 378 4.22 37.22 -2.43
CA THR A 378 5.25 38.27 -2.51
C THR A 378 6.28 38.17 -1.39
N LYS A 379 5.91 37.55 -0.25
CA LYS A 379 6.74 37.44 0.95
C LYS A 379 7.18 38.80 1.53
N GLU A 380 6.46 39.87 1.21
CA GLU A 380 6.68 41.21 1.78
C GLU A 380 5.97 41.29 3.15
N TRP A 381 6.49 40.51 4.13
CA TRP A 381 5.83 40.26 5.41
C TRP A 381 5.44 41.51 6.14
N ASP A 382 6.29 42.54 6.20
CA ASP A 382 6.04 43.79 6.88
C ASP A 382 4.83 44.58 6.32
N LEU A 383 4.39 44.25 5.10
CA LEU A 383 3.25 44.90 4.46
C LEU A 383 1.91 44.15 4.65
N ILE A 384 1.97 42.87 4.99
CA ILE A 384 0.77 42.01 5.00
C ILE A 384 0.45 41.44 6.38
N VAL A 385 1.37 41.54 7.33
CA VAL A 385 1.21 40.98 8.67
C VAL A 385 0.68 42.05 9.64
N ASP A 386 -0.41 41.71 10.29
CA ASP A 386 -0.93 42.46 11.44
C ASP A 386 -0.47 41.82 12.75
N GLU A 387 -0.18 42.64 13.78
CA GLU A 387 0.05 42.19 15.15
C GLU A 387 -1.14 42.64 16.03
N PRO A 388 -2.23 41.85 16.12
CA PRO A 388 -3.40 42.20 16.94
C PRO A 388 -3.08 42.51 18.41
N PHE A 389 -2.04 41.86 18.91
CA PHE A 389 -1.42 42.10 20.21
C PHE A 389 -0.06 41.38 20.26
N ILE A 390 0.76 41.76 21.24
CA ILE A 390 2.15 41.36 21.37
C ILE A 390 2.41 39.86 21.10
N ASN A 391 3.32 39.56 20.21
CA ASN A 391 3.73 38.21 19.77
C ASN A 391 2.58 37.36 19.16
N THR A 392 1.57 38.00 18.64
CA THR A 392 0.51 37.31 17.89
C THR A 392 0.38 37.96 16.51
N PHE A 393 0.61 37.20 15.48
CA PHE A 393 0.67 37.70 14.09
C PHE A 393 -0.47 37.13 13.27
N SER A 394 -1.01 37.90 12.35
CA SER A 394 -2.10 37.49 11.47
C SER A 394 -1.85 37.98 10.06
N PHE A 395 -2.07 37.13 9.08
CA PHE A 395 -1.89 37.46 7.65
C PHE A 395 -2.74 36.55 6.74
N PRO A 396 -3.09 37.01 5.52
CA PRO A 396 -3.84 36.21 4.55
C PRO A 396 -2.90 35.20 3.87
N LEU A 397 -3.14 33.90 4.04
CA LEU A 397 -2.33 32.83 3.42
C LEU A 397 -3.08 32.13 2.29
N PHE A 398 -4.25 31.60 2.57
CA PHE A 398 -5.01 30.79 1.63
C PHE A 398 -6.12 31.58 0.94
N THR A 399 -6.45 31.19 -0.30
CA THR A 399 -7.62 31.70 -0.99
C THR A 399 -8.92 31.10 -0.43
N ASP A 400 -10.03 31.79 -0.64
CA ASP A 400 -11.37 31.29 -0.27
C ASP A 400 -11.68 29.94 -0.93
N GLU A 401 -11.17 29.75 -2.16
CA GLU A 401 -11.33 28.51 -2.92
C GLU A 401 -10.67 27.34 -2.18
N PHE A 402 -9.42 27.48 -1.74
CA PHE A 402 -8.75 26.46 -0.93
C PHE A 402 -9.54 26.13 0.32
N CYS A 403 -9.96 27.17 1.07
CA CYS A 403 -10.69 27.01 2.33
C CYS A 403 -12.01 26.30 2.15
N ARG A 404 -12.72 26.58 1.07
CA ARG A 404 -13.98 25.89 0.71
C ARG A 404 -13.69 24.43 0.37
N MET A 405 -12.77 24.18 -0.55
CA MET A 405 -12.49 22.83 -1.06
C MET A 405 -11.99 21.89 0.04
N ILE A 406 -11.09 22.34 0.93
CA ILE A 406 -10.58 21.48 2.01
C ILE A 406 -11.66 21.16 3.05
N ARG A 407 -12.61 22.05 3.30
CA ARG A 407 -13.77 21.78 4.17
C ARG A 407 -14.72 20.76 3.55
N GLU A 408 -15.01 20.92 2.26
CA GLU A 408 -15.85 19.99 1.50
C GLU A 408 -15.22 18.60 1.44
N GLU A 409 -13.90 18.51 1.26
CA GLU A 409 -13.14 17.27 1.30
C GLU A 409 -13.23 16.60 2.68
N ALA A 410 -13.05 17.38 3.76
CA ALA A 410 -13.16 16.89 5.12
C ALA A 410 -14.58 16.38 5.47
N GLU A 411 -15.64 17.08 5.04
CA GLU A 411 -17.03 16.63 5.23
C GLU A 411 -17.32 15.38 4.37
N HIS A 412 -16.79 15.32 3.16
CA HIS A 412 -16.94 14.16 2.27
C HIS A 412 -16.31 12.91 2.85
N SER A 413 -15.12 13.02 3.46
CA SER A 413 -14.44 11.89 4.11
C SER A 413 -15.19 11.34 5.31
N ASN A 414 -16.02 12.17 5.96
CA ASN A 414 -16.81 11.88 7.17
C ASN A 414 -16.01 11.19 8.31
N ALA A 415 -14.69 11.41 8.38
CA ALA A 415 -13.78 10.77 9.33
C ALA A 415 -13.54 11.63 10.60
N TRP A 416 -14.52 12.43 10.99
CA TRP A 416 -14.46 13.25 12.19
C TRP A 416 -14.44 12.38 13.46
N THR A 417 -13.55 12.74 14.41
CA THR A 417 -13.45 12.07 15.72
C THR A 417 -13.54 13.07 16.87
N VAL A 418 -13.91 12.58 18.05
CA VAL A 418 -13.92 13.35 19.31
C VAL A 418 -12.95 12.77 20.35
N ASN A 419 -12.19 11.75 20.00
CA ASN A 419 -11.44 10.93 20.95
C ASN A 419 -9.93 11.23 20.98
N ARG A 420 -9.43 12.17 20.14
CA ARG A 420 -7.99 12.44 20.05
C ARG A 420 -7.40 13.19 21.25
N HIS A 421 -8.18 14.05 21.86
CA HIS A 421 -7.72 14.92 22.94
C HIS A 421 -8.54 14.69 24.22
N GLU A 422 -8.04 13.87 25.14
CA GLU A 422 -8.76 13.50 26.38
C GLU A 422 -9.08 14.72 27.27
N ASN A 423 -8.12 15.65 27.44
CA ASN A 423 -8.27 16.79 28.36
C ASN A 423 -8.98 17.99 27.73
N TYR A 424 -8.92 18.11 26.41
CA TYR A 424 -9.50 19.24 25.66
C TYR A 424 -10.18 18.67 24.40
N PRO A 425 -11.36 18.01 24.55
CA PRO A 425 -12.01 17.36 23.43
C PRO A 425 -12.37 18.34 22.31
N THR A 426 -12.05 17.98 21.09
CA THR A 426 -12.43 18.67 19.86
C THR A 426 -13.10 17.69 18.92
N THR A 427 -13.98 18.18 18.05
CA THR A 427 -14.40 17.41 16.88
C THR A 427 -13.39 17.72 15.80
N ASP A 428 -12.49 16.78 15.53
CA ASP A 428 -11.35 17.04 14.66
C ASP A 428 -10.98 15.85 13.75
N MET A 429 -10.04 16.10 12.85
CA MET A 429 -9.51 15.15 11.89
C MET A 429 -8.09 15.55 11.50
N VAL A 430 -7.11 14.65 11.61
CA VAL A 430 -5.74 14.92 11.13
C VAL A 430 -5.69 15.05 9.61
N LEU A 431 -4.85 15.92 9.08
CA LEU A 431 -4.73 16.13 7.63
C LEU A 431 -4.25 14.90 6.87
N GLN A 432 -3.58 13.95 7.54
CA GLN A 432 -3.23 12.65 6.98
C GLN A 432 -4.47 11.87 6.52
N THR A 433 -5.58 11.99 7.25
CA THR A 433 -6.83 11.26 6.95
C THR A 433 -7.38 11.61 5.56
N ILE A 434 -7.22 12.84 5.12
CA ILE A 434 -7.62 13.29 3.78
C ILE A 434 -6.42 13.45 2.82
N GLY A 435 -5.23 12.93 3.17
CA GLY A 435 -4.05 12.96 2.29
C GLY A 435 -3.44 14.35 2.05
N MET A 436 -3.80 15.37 2.85
CA MET A 436 -3.34 16.75 2.68
C MET A 436 -2.11 17.12 3.52
N HIS A 437 -1.64 16.20 4.40
CA HIS A 437 -0.59 16.53 5.36
C HIS A 437 0.71 16.97 4.70
N ASP A 438 1.22 16.21 3.74
CA ASP A 438 2.53 16.47 3.13
C ASP A 438 2.52 17.76 2.32
N ILE A 439 1.47 18.00 1.54
CA ILE A 439 1.28 19.26 0.80
C ILE A 439 1.20 20.43 1.78
N TYR A 440 0.45 20.29 2.85
CA TYR A 440 0.32 21.35 3.86
C TYR A 440 1.64 21.60 4.60
N MET A 441 2.45 20.58 4.88
CA MET A 441 3.79 20.73 5.44
C MET A 441 4.71 21.54 4.52
N GLU A 442 4.65 21.32 3.19
CA GLU A 442 5.41 22.13 2.25
C GLU A 442 4.95 23.61 2.25
N VAL A 443 3.63 23.87 2.41
CA VAL A 443 3.12 25.24 2.56
C VAL A 443 3.61 25.88 3.87
N LEU A 444 3.60 25.15 5.00
CA LEU A 444 4.15 25.66 6.26
C LEU A 444 5.63 26.03 6.13
N LYS A 445 6.43 25.18 5.51
CA LYS A 445 7.87 25.41 5.29
C LYS A 445 8.12 26.62 4.38
N GLU A 446 7.32 26.79 3.34
CA GLU A 446 7.56 27.85 2.36
C GLU A 446 7.01 29.21 2.74
N PHE A 447 5.87 29.29 3.44
CA PHE A 447 5.17 30.55 3.71
C PHE A 447 5.05 30.88 5.20
N VAL A 448 4.88 29.91 6.08
CA VAL A 448 4.65 30.17 7.50
C VAL A 448 5.96 30.23 8.27
N MET A 449 6.88 29.30 8.04
CA MET A 449 8.17 29.28 8.74
C MET A 449 9.06 30.49 8.42
N PRO A 450 9.26 30.92 7.16
CA PRO A 450 10.05 32.11 6.88
C PRO A 450 9.48 33.37 7.55
N LEU A 451 8.15 33.52 7.56
CA LEU A 451 7.48 34.58 8.27
C LEU A 451 7.72 34.48 9.79
N SER A 452 7.58 33.29 10.37
CA SER A 452 7.81 33.07 11.81
C SER A 452 9.25 33.40 12.21
N ILE A 453 10.23 33.01 11.40
CA ILE A 453 11.65 33.32 11.60
C ILE A 453 11.87 34.85 11.59
N HIS A 454 11.30 35.54 10.61
CA HIS A 454 11.39 37.00 10.50
C HIS A 454 10.77 37.72 11.70
N MET A 455 9.51 37.39 12.03
CA MET A 455 8.76 38.11 13.08
C MET A 455 9.30 37.87 14.50
N TRP A 456 9.84 36.71 14.81
CA TRP A 456 10.40 36.38 16.13
C TRP A 456 11.93 36.39 16.18
N SER A 457 12.62 36.80 15.11
CA SER A 457 14.08 36.83 15.00
C SER A 457 14.71 35.49 15.41
N LEU A 458 14.27 34.41 14.70
CA LEU A 458 14.68 33.04 14.97
C LEU A 458 15.84 32.57 14.10
N GLU A 459 16.48 33.46 13.32
CA GLU A 459 17.60 33.15 12.45
C GLU A 459 18.72 32.44 13.22
N GLY A 460 19.27 31.38 12.62
CA GLY A 460 20.38 30.61 13.20
C GLY A 460 20.02 29.78 14.45
N LYS A 461 18.72 29.58 14.73
CA LYS A 461 18.24 28.79 15.88
C LYS A 461 17.77 27.37 15.51
N GLY A 462 18.22 26.81 14.39
CA GLY A 462 17.96 25.40 14.03
C GLY A 462 16.52 25.12 13.58
N TRP A 463 15.82 26.07 13.00
CA TRP A 463 14.46 25.86 12.47
C TRP A 463 14.43 25.24 11.06
N ASP A 464 15.54 24.64 10.63
CA ASP A 464 15.61 23.94 9.34
C ASP A 464 14.84 22.62 9.37
N SER A 465 14.55 22.10 10.58
CA SER A 465 13.80 20.86 10.78
C SER A 465 12.50 21.14 11.54
N LEU A 466 11.39 21.18 10.78
CA LEU A 466 10.04 21.43 11.29
C LEU A 466 9.30 20.11 11.51
N SER A 467 8.84 19.88 12.75
CA SER A 467 7.78 18.91 13.06
C SER A 467 6.48 19.65 13.31
N SER A 468 5.38 19.13 12.79
CA SER A 468 4.06 19.71 13.03
C SER A 468 2.96 18.65 13.06
N GLU A 469 2.14 18.71 14.11
CA GLU A 469 0.85 18.01 14.11
C GLU A 469 -0.20 18.93 13.49
N ASN A 470 -0.86 18.47 12.40
CA ASN A 470 -1.80 19.28 11.63
C ASN A 470 -3.17 18.61 11.58
N PHE A 471 -4.22 19.31 12.00
CA PHE A 471 -5.58 18.78 11.99
C PHE A 471 -6.63 19.87 11.73
N LEU A 472 -7.74 19.44 11.11
CA LEU A 472 -8.94 20.24 10.99
C LEU A 472 -9.76 20.13 12.28
N ALA A 473 -10.26 21.25 12.79
CA ALA A 473 -11.22 21.27 13.89
C ALA A 473 -12.54 21.91 13.43
N ARG A 474 -13.65 21.30 13.85
CA ARG A 474 -15.01 21.76 13.53
C ARG A 474 -15.76 22.09 14.81
N TYR A 475 -16.30 23.31 14.89
CA TYR A 475 -17.14 23.76 16.01
C TYR A 475 -18.57 23.99 15.54
N THR A 476 -19.54 23.37 16.22
CA THR A 476 -20.97 23.53 15.94
C THR A 476 -21.77 23.61 17.25
N PRO A 477 -22.93 24.29 17.29
CA PRO A 477 -23.73 24.43 18.51
C PRO A 477 -24.16 23.07 19.10
N ASN A 478 -24.40 22.08 18.24
CA ASN A 478 -25.02 20.81 18.63
C ASN A 478 -24.00 19.70 18.99
N THR A 479 -22.71 19.93 18.77
CA THR A 479 -21.64 18.98 19.09
C THR A 479 -20.60 19.64 20.00
N GLN A 480 -19.41 19.91 19.50
CA GLN A 480 -18.35 20.62 20.22
C GLN A 480 -18.37 22.11 19.80
N GLY A 481 -19.12 22.93 20.53
CA GLY A 481 -19.28 24.36 20.18
C GLY A 481 -18.14 25.28 20.67
N HIS A 482 -17.34 24.84 21.64
CA HIS A 482 -16.26 25.64 22.24
C HIS A 482 -15.08 24.77 22.67
N LEU A 483 -13.96 25.43 23.01
CA LEU A 483 -12.83 24.76 23.63
C LEU A 483 -12.38 25.55 24.87
N SER A 484 -12.17 24.84 25.96
CA SER A 484 -11.75 25.44 27.25
C SER A 484 -10.38 26.09 27.15
N ILE A 485 -10.08 27.02 28.08
CA ILE A 485 -8.80 27.73 28.11
C ILE A 485 -7.66 26.77 28.41
N HIS A 486 -6.69 26.69 27.50
CA HIS A 486 -5.51 25.85 27.56
C HIS A 486 -4.27 26.54 26.97
N HIS A 487 -3.17 25.84 26.87
CA HIS A 487 -2.00 26.17 26.06
C HIS A 487 -1.61 24.89 25.28
N ASP A 488 -0.95 25.01 24.15
CA ASP A 488 -0.78 23.94 23.19
C ASP A 488 0.47 23.09 23.39
N MET A 489 1.40 23.55 24.21
CA MET A 489 2.71 22.90 24.44
C MET A 489 3.60 22.82 23.17
N SER A 490 3.24 23.53 22.11
CA SER A 490 4.07 23.71 20.90
C SER A 490 5.02 24.89 21.05
N ASP A 491 6.03 25.01 20.21
CA ASP A 491 6.84 26.24 20.15
C ASP A 491 6.02 27.37 19.51
N ILE A 492 5.37 27.07 18.39
CA ILE A 492 4.49 27.99 17.67
C ILE A 492 3.19 27.26 17.34
N THR A 493 2.06 27.91 17.61
CA THR A 493 0.75 27.44 17.10
C THR A 493 0.34 28.28 15.90
N CYS A 494 -0.08 27.59 14.83
CA CYS A 494 -0.64 28.20 13.63
C CYS A 494 -2.12 27.80 13.50
N LEU A 495 -2.99 28.80 13.45
CA LEU A 495 -4.45 28.61 13.27
C LEU A 495 -4.85 29.21 11.93
N VAL A 496 -5.41 28.41 11.01
CA VAL A 496 -5.96 28.88 9.74
C VAL A 496 -7.48 28.94 9.84
N GLN A 497 -8.06 30.11 9.62
CA GLN A 497 -9.52 30.28 9.55
C GLN A 497 -10.03 29.79 8.20
N LEU A 498 -10.91 28.78 8.22
CA LEU A 498 -11.46 28.18 6.98
C LEU A 498 -12.90 28.58 6.69
N SER A 499 -13.62 29.13 7.67
CA SER A 499 -15.02 29.59 7.52
C SER A 499 -15.08 31.09 7.34
N ASP A 500 -15.94 31.57 6.44
CA ASP A 500 -16.31 32.99 6.39
C ASP A 500 -17.03 33.40 7.68
N LEU A 501 -16.83 34.65 8.11
CA LEU A 501 -17.45 35.18 9.33
C LEU A 501 -18.99 35.24 9.26
N ASN A 502 -19.55 35.23 8.04
CA ASN A 502 -21.00 35.20 7.80
C ASN A 502 -21.61 33.79 7.89
N GLU A 503 -20.78 32.72 7.94
CA GLU A 503 -21.24 31.33 7.99
C GLU A 503 -21.58 30.86 9.41
N TYR A 504 -21.20 31.63 10.45
CA TYR A 504 -21.42 31.27 11.85
C TYR A 504 -21.58 32.50 12.77
N GLU A 505 -22.24 32.30 13.90
CA GLU A 505 -22.34 33.28 14.96
C GLU A 505 -21.54 32.84 16.19
N GLY A 506 -21.07 33.80 16.97
CA GLY A 506 -20.19 33.52 18.10
C GLY A 506 -18.78 33.20 17.68
N GLY A 507 -18.15 32.17 18.25
CA GLY A 507 -16.82 31.66 17.86
C GLY A 507 -15.66 32.66 18.11
N GLY A 508 -14.53 32.36 17.46
CA GLY A 508 -13.27 33.10 17.61
C GLY A 508 -12.35 32.50 18.66
N THR A 509 -11.08 32.91 18.66
CA THR A 509 -10.06 32.45 19.59
C THR A 509 -9.83 33.52 20.67
N TRP A 510 -10.14 33.18 21.92
CA TRP A 510 -10.01 34.09 23.05
C TRP A 510 -8.69 33.87 23.79
N PHE A 511 -7.84 34.90 23.83
CA PHE A 511 -6.59 34.93 24.57
C PHE A 511 -6.81 35.53 25.97
N ARG A 512 -6.67 34.67 27.00
CA ARG A 512 -7.06 35.01 28.37
C ARG A 512 -6.22 36.12 28.98
N ARG A 513 -4.89 36.03 28.85
CA ARG A 513 -3.96 37.01 29.44
C ARG A 513 -4.08 38.40 28.79
N GLN A 514 -4.17 38.39 27.48
CA GLN A 514 -4.26 39.58 26.63
C GLN A 514 -5.66 40.20 26.64
N LYS A 515 -6.68 39.45 27.09
CA LYS A 515 -8.10 39.84 27.06
C LYS A 515 -8.57 40.25 25.66
N LYS A 516 -8.11 39.51 24.63
CA LYS A 516 -8.41 39.76 23.22
C LYS A 516 -9.13 38.58 22.60
N LEU A 517 -10.09 38.88 21.74
CA LEU A 517 -10.75 37.92 20.86
C LEU A 517 -10.22 38.14 19.45
N VAL A 518 -9.67 37.06 18.84
CA VAL A 518 -9.26 37.06 17.45
C VAL A 518 -10.35 36.37 16.62
N LYS A 519 -10.83 37.06 15.60
CA LYS A 519 -11.71 36.58 14.55
C LYS A 519 -11.15 37.08 13.24
N ASN A 520 -10.55 36.18 12.47
CA ASN A 520 -9.97 36.53 11.19
C ASN A 520 -10.95 36.22 10.06
N ASP A 521 -10.76 36.86 8.93
CA ASP A 521 -11.41 36.52 7.68
C ASP A 521 -10.98 35.12 7.19
N ILE A 522 -11.72 34.53 6.27
CA ILE A 522 -11.42 33.25 5.65
C ILE A 522 -10.02 33.28 5.01
N GLY A 523 -9.26 32.20 5.13
CA GLY A 523 -7.91 32.06 4.58
C GLY A 523 -6.80 32.72 5.41
N TYR A 524 -7.15 33.51 6.44
CA TYR A 524 -6.16 34.11 7.31
C TYR A 524 -5.58 33.13 8.31
N VAL A 525 -4.29 33.31 8.57
CA VAL A 525 -3.52 32.62 9.61
C VAL A 525 -3.46 33.48 10.87
N THR A 526 -3.50 32.85 12.03
CA THR A 526 -3.05 33.43 13.32
C THR A 526 -1.87 32.62 13.82
N LEU A 527 -0.73 33.27 14.04
CA LEU A 527 0.47 32.67 14.65
C LEU A 527 0.63 33.20 16.07
N HIS A 528 0.93 32.31 17.00
CA HIS A 528 1.25 32.71 18.38
C HIS A 528 2.14 31.67 19.08
N PRO A 529 2.88 32.00 20.13
CA PRO A 529 3.56 31.02 20.97
C PRO A 529 2.57 30.01 21.55
N GLY A 530 2.87 28.72 21.47
CA GLY A 530 2.03 27.64 22.04
C GLY A 530 2.16 27.47 23.55
N ASN A 531 2.97 28.28 24.20
CA ASN A 531 3.25 28.18 25.63
C ASN A 531 2.23 28.91 26.52
N ILE A 532 2.45 28.83 27.84
CA ILE A 532 1.57 29.36 28.89
C ILE A 532 1.31 30.86 28.77
N THR A 533 2.15 31.66 28.09
CA THR A 533 1.96 33.12 27.93
C THR A 533 0.76 33.43 27.03
N HIS A 534 0.41 32.53 26.12
CA HIS A 534 -0.70 32.68 25.18
C HIS A 534 -1.82 31.67 25.44
N LYS A 535 -2.19 31.48 26.75
CA LYS A 535 -3.37 30.67 27.07
C LYS A 535 -4.61 31.20 26.37
N HIS A 536 -5.26 30.32 25.62
CA HIS A 536 -6.40 30.66 24.79
C HIS A 536 -7.46 29.53 24.78
N GLY A 537 -8.60 29.80 24.16
CA GLY A 537 -9.65 28.82 23.95
C GLY A 537 -10.63 29.29 22.87
N ALA A 538 -11.37 28.38 22.29
CA ALA A 538 -12.40 28.72 21.31
C ALA A 538 -13.70 29.16 22.01
N ARG A 539 -14.21 30.34 21.66
CA ARG A 539 -15.52 30.81 22.11
C ARG A 539 -16.64 30.02 21.47
N SER A 540 -17.76 29.90 22.18
CA SER A 540 -18.91 29.14 21.71
C SER A 540 -19.42 29.63 20.35
N VAL A 541 -19.58 28.73 19.42
CA VAL A 541 -20.35 28.93 18.20
C VAL A 541 -21.81 28.73 18.55
N THR A 542 -22.63 29.73 18.29
CA THR A 542 -24.07 29.76 18.65
C THR A 542 -24.99 29.43 17.49
N SER A 543 -24.51 29.61 16.23
CA SER A 543 -25.19 29.29 14.99
C SER A 543 -24.15 28.95 13.90
N GLY A 544 -24.50 28.10 12.95
CA GLY A 544 -23.64 27.72 11.85
C GLY A 544 -22.51 26.76 12.21
N LYS A 545 -21.44 26.74 11.40
CA LYS A 545 -20.27 25.88 11.58
C LYS A 545 -18.98 26.68 11.39
N ARG A 546 -18.06 26.56 12.33
CA ARG A 546 -16.71 27.14 12.23
C ARG A 546 -15.69 26.05 12.01
N TYR A 547 -14.87 26.19 10.98
CA TYR A 547 -13.77 25.29 10.66
C TYR A 547 -12.44 26.03 10.76
N ILE A 548 -11.43 25.37 11.31
CA ILE A 548 -10.04 25.85 11.33
C ILE A 548 -9.09 24.70 11.06
N ILE A 549 -7.90 24.99 10.51
CA ILE A 549 -6.75 24.11 10.65
C ILE A 549 -5.95 24.57 11.86
N VAL A 550 -5.51 23.61 12.66
CA VAL A 550 -4.61 23.82 13.79
C VAL A 550 -3.30 23.11 13.52
N SER A 551 -2.18 23.79 13.72
CA SER A 551 -0.83 23.24 13.56
C SER A 551 -0.01 23.48 14.82
N PHE A 552 0.44 22.42 15.48
CA PHE A 552 1.36 22.47 16.60
C PHE A 552 2.79 22.28 16.09
N MET A 553 3.47 23.40 15.88
CA MET A 553 4.78 23.47 15.24
C MET A 553 5.89 23.46 16.28
N SER A 554 6.87 22.57 16.10
CA SER A 554 8.03 22.44 17.00
C SER A 554 9.32 22.20 16.21
N ASN A 555 10.42 22.68 16.77
CA ASN A 555 11.75 22.41 16.27
C ASN A 555 12.21 21.00 16.71
N THR A 556 12.61 20.13 15.77
CA THR A 556 13.03 18.75 16.06
C THR A 556 14.46 18.62 16.56
N GLU A 557 15.25 19.69 16.55
CA GLU A 557 16.66 19.68 17.00
C GLU A 557 16.83 19.98 18.51
N ARG A 558 15.75 19.98 19.30
CA ARG A 558 15.82 20.20 20.76
C ARG A 558 15.77 18.92 21.56
#